data_8bb848bffd4208b96cd959cfa575b68c
#
_entry.id   8bb848bffd4208b96cd959cfa575b68c
#
_cell.length_a   1.000
_cell.length_b   1.000
_cell.length_c   1.000
_cell.angle_alpha   90.00
_cell.angle_beta   90.00
_cell.angle_gamma   90.00
#
_symmetry.space_group_name_H-M   'P 1'
#
loop_
_entity.id
_entity.type
_entity.pdbx_description
1 polymer ?
#
loop_
_entity_poly.entity_id
_entity_poly.type
_entity_poly.pdbx_seq_one_letter_code
_entity_poly.pdbx_strand_id
1 'polypeptide(L)'
;MDAPLRIAVVSTPRTGNTWVRHLLGTAYQVPHIARHVMADADWANLPPEVVLQIHWRADPTFTAKLAEQGFRVVTVTRHPLDVLISILHFCIYESESEQWLLGAGGTESGIYAAMPRSRAFVEYAKGPRAAELLNVTLDWWGRDGVIGVRYEDCVRDTDAELGCFESAFGPVRCGSRAEAVATCAMGQLRKVATNNHFWKGSPGLWRHLLPVAEAREITGALSGVFDRLDYVCDPDPGLDPLTADRNWVGWVGEEFKQALRTATDGHLAQLRAKDDRIAELDRHCDELTTRLRESVTLSGPVARAVKRVWSRWKAKSQG
;
A
#
# COMPACT_ATOMS: atom_id res chain seq x y z
N MET A 1 -29.35 -4.31 -21.64
CA MET A 1 -28.60 -3.89 -20.44
C MET A 1 -27.16 -4.23 -20.71
N ASP A 2 -26.27 -3.25 -20.63
CA ASP A 2 -24.84 -3.50 -20.79
C ASP A 2 -24.32 -4.41 -19.65
N ALA A 3 -23.33 -5.25 -19.97
CA ALA A 3 -22.73 -6.11 -18.97
C ALA A 3 -22.09 -5.24 -17.84
N PRO A 4 -22.14 -5.70 -16.58
CA PRO A 4 -21.58 -4.96 -15.46
C PRO A 4 -20.06 -4.74 -15.66
N LEU A 5 -19.57 -3.57 -15.27
CA LEU A 5 -18.17 -3.21 -15.43
C LEU A 5 -17.30 -3.92 -14.37
N ARG A 6 -16.52 -4.88 -14.82
CA ARG A 6 -15.56 -5.61 -13.97
C ARG A 6 -14.16 -5.51 -14.56
N ILE A 7 -13.25 -4.87 -13.82
CA ILE A 7 -11.86 -4.63 -14.24
C ILE A 7 -10.91 -5.31 -13.25
N ALA A 8 -10.01 -6.15 -13.74
CA ALA A 8 -8.93 -6.73 -12.94
C ALA A 8 -7.60 -6.01 -13.26
N VAL A 9 -7.04 -5.31 -12.29
CA VAL A 9 -5.69 -4.73 -12.38
C VAL A 9 -4.69 -5.76 -11.87
N VAL A 10 -4.01 -6.44 -12.79
CA VAL A 10 -3.12 -7.57 -12.50
C VAL A 10 -1.70 -7.24 -12.95
N SER A 11 -0.78 -7.10 -12.01
CA SER A 11 0.62 -6.76 -12.30
C SER A 11 1.53 -7.06 -11.12
N THR A 12 2.83 -6.96 -11.35
CA THR A 12 3.86 -6.99 -10.32
C THR A 12 3.54 -5.98 -9.21
N PRO A 13 3.72 -6.31 -7.92
CA PRO A 13 3.65 -5.32 -6.86
C PRO A 13 4.54 -4.11 -7.16
N ARG A 14 4.10 -2.92 -6.76
CA ARG A 14 4.85 -1.65 -6.88
C ARG A 14 5.01 -1.08 -8.29
N THR A 15 4.31 -1.61 -9.29
CA THR A 15 4.28 -1.03 -10.64
C THR A 15 3.37 0.21 -10.77
N GLY A 16 2.62 0.60 -9.72
CA GLY A 16 1.63 1.68 -9.76
C GLY A 16 0.19 1.17 -9.83
N ASN A 17 -0.02 -0.12 -9.72
CA ASN A 17 -1.32 -0.79 -9.76
C ASN A 17 -2.32 -0.24 -8.73
N THR A 18 -1.90 0.11 -7.51
CA THR A 18 -2.76 0.76 -6.50
C THR A 18 -3.27 2.10 -7.01
N TRP A 19 -2.43 2.90 -7.66
CA TRP A 19 -2.85 4.17 -8.25
C TRP A 19 -3.84 3.97 -9.40
N VAL A 20 -3.53 3.06 -10.35
CA VAL A 20 -4.43 2.74 -11.47
C VAL A 20 -5.77 2.19 -10.96
N ARG A 21 -5.79 1.36 -9.94
CA ARG A 21 -7.01 0.88 -9.29
C ARG A 21 -7.86 2.03 -8.74
N HIS A 22 -7.24 2.98 -8.03
CA HIS A 22 -7.94 4.17 -7.52
C HIS A 22 -8.47 5.03 -8.65
N LEU A 23 -7.66 5.26 -9.69
CA LEU A 23 -8.04 6.05 -10.85
C LEU A 23 -9.27 5.46 -11.57
N LEU A 24 -9.25 4.16 -11.86
CA LEU A 24 -10.37 3.46 -12.49
C LEU A 24 -11.61 3.42 -11.58
N GLY A 25 -11.44 3.13 -10.28
CA GLY A 25 -12.54 3.14 -9.32
C GLY A 25 -13.23 4.50 -9.24
N THR A 26 -12.45 5.57 -9.23
CA THR A 26 -12.96 6.96 -9.21
C THR A 26 -13.60 7.34 -10.54
N ALA A 27 -12.93 7.09 -11.67
CA ALA A 27 -13.40 7.46 -13.00
C ALA A 27 -14.73 6.79 -13.35
N TYR A 28 -14.90 5.52 -12.98
CA TYR A 28 -16.12 4.76 -13.27
C TYR A 28 -17.12 4.69 -12.11
N GLN A 29 -16.81 5.31 -10.96
CA GLN A 29 -17.64 5.31 -9.75
C GLN A 29 -18.03 3.90 -9.30
N VAL A 30 -17.07 2.97 -9.32
CA VAL A 30 -17.27 1.60 -8.89
C VAL A 30 -16.39 1.26 -7.68
N PRO A 31 -16.83 0.35 -6.80
CA PRO A 31 -16.00 -0.16 -5.71
C PRO A 31 -14.66 -0.67 -6.24
N HIS A 32 -13.58 -0.44 -5.47
CA HIS A 32 -12.27 -0.96 -5.80
C HIS A 32 -11.65 -1.71 -4.61
N ILE A 33 -11.14 -2.90 -4.86
CA ILE A 33 -10.68 -3.87 -3.88
C ILE A 33 -9.25 -4.29 -4.22
N ALA A 34 -8.40 -4.47 -3.20
CA ALA A 34 -7.07 -5.06 -3.36
C ALA A 34 -7.01 -6.43 -2.67
N ARG A 35 -6.33 -7.37 -3.30
CA ARG A 35 -6.01 -8.70 -2.78
C ARG A 35 -4.57 -9.04 -3.16
N HIS A 36 -3.90 -9.85 -2.32
CA HIS A 36 -2.53 -10.25 -2.60
C HIS A 36 -2.48 -11.42 -3.57
N VAL A 37 -3.33 -12.42 -3.37
CA VAL A 37 -3.37 -13.65 -4.17
C VAL A 37 -4.80 -14.03 -4.55
N MET A 38 -4.94 -14.94 -5.51
CA MET A 38 -6.24 -15.39 -6.00
C MET A 38 -7.13 -15.99 -4.88
N ALA A 39 -6.52 -16.68 -3.92
CA ALA A 39 -7.24 -17.32 -2.82
C ALA A 39 -7.86 -16.31 -1.82
N ASP A 40 -7.36 -15.06 -1.77
CA ASP A 40 -7.86 -14.03 -0.86
C ASP A 40 -9.15 -13.36 -1.38
N ALA A 41 -9.51 -13.60 -2.64
CA ALA A 41 -10.69 -13.01 -3.24
C ALA A 41 -11.94 -13.86 -2.94
N ASP A 42 -12.93 -13.25 -2.31
CA ASP A 42 -14.26 -13.85 -2.16
C ASP A 42 -15.05 -13.69 -3.46
N TRP A 43 -14.76 -14.58 -4.42
CA TRP A 43 -15.31 -14.53 -5.78
C TRP A 43 -16.83 -14.56 -5.84
N ALA A 44 -17.48 -15.19 -4.84
CA ALA A 44 -18.93 -15.32 -4.78
C ALA A 44 -19.61 -14.01 -4.35
N ASN A 45 -18.94 -13.22 -3.52
CA ASN A 45 -19.49 -12.01 -2.92
C ASN A 45 -18.84 -10.71 -3.44
N LEU A 46 -18.10 -10.76 -4.56
CA LEU A 46 -17.62 -9.56 -5.22
C LEU A 46 -18.80 -8.69 -5.69
N PRO A 47 -18.71 -7.34 -5.56
CA PRO A 47 -19.72 -6.45 -6.13
C PRO A 47 -19.97 -6.74 -7.61
N PRO A 48 -21.20 -6.52 -8.12
CA PRO A 48 -21.52 -6.73 -9.54
C PRO A 48 -20.59 -5.93 -10.46
N GLU A 49 -20.29 -4.67 -10.10
CA GLU A 49 -19.28 -3.83 -10.75
C GLU A 49 -18.13 -3.60 -9.78
N VAL A 50 -16.88 -3.76 -10.23
CA VAL A 50 -15.72 -3.66 -9.34
C VAL A 50 -14.41 -3.50 -10.11
N VAL A 51 -13.46 -2.75 -9.52
CA VAL A 51 -12.05 -2.81 -9.90
C VAL A 51 -11.32 -3.65 -8.87
N LEU A 52 -10.85 -4.82 -9.27
CA LEU A 52 -10.09 -5.76 -8.44
C LEU A 52 -8.59 -5.64 -8.75
N GLN A 53 -7.77 -5.29 -7.78
CA GLN A 53 -6.31 -5.37 -7.89
C GLN A 53 -5.84 -6.69 -7.29
N ILE A 54 -4.96 -7.40 -8.01
CA ILE A 54 -4.41 -8.66 -7.54
C ILE A 54 -3.01 -8.89 -8.15
N HIS A 55 -2.12 -9.52 -7.39
CA HIS A 55 -0.76 -9.85 -7.81
C HIS A 55 -0.64 -11.34 -8.09
N TRP A 56 -1.05 -11.76 -9.29
CA TRP A 56 -1.04 -13.18 -9.63
C TRP A 56 -0.64 -13.43 -11.08
N ARG A 57 -0.02 -14.57 -11.33
CA ARG A 57 0.41 -14.98 -12.67
C ARG A 57 -0.76 -15.27 -13.59
N ALA A 58 -0.52 -15.24 -14.89
CA ALA A 58 -1.52 -15.61 -15.90
C ALA A 58 -1.58 -17.13 -16.08
N ASP A 59 -1.75 -17.87 -14.96
CA ASP A 59 -1.99 -19.31 -15.03
C ASP A 59 -3.40 -19.64 -15.55
N PRO A 60 -3.62 -20.87 -16.09
CA PRO A 60 -4.90 -21.27 -16.68
C PRO A 60 -6.09 -21.17 -15.70
N THR A 61 -5.89 -21.46 -14.43
CA THR A 61 -6.95 -21.42 -13.41
C THR A 61 -7.40 -19.99 -13.14
N PHE A 62 -6.45 -19.07 -12.98
CA PHE A 62 -6.77 -17.67 -12.71
C PHE A 62 -7.34 -16.96 -13.94
N THR A 63 -6.79 -17.22 -15.14
CA THR A 63 -7.33 -16.66 -16.39
C THR A 63 -8.74 -17.15 -16.66
N ALA A 64 -9.02 -18.43 -16.45
CA ALA A 64 -10.39 -18.98 -16.57
C ALA A 64 -11.33 -18.34 -15.54
N LYS A 65 -10.87 -18.12 -14.30
CA LYS A 65 -11.67 -17.48 -13.24
C LYS A 65 -12.02 -16.04 -13.58
N LEU A 66 -11.08 -15.27 -14.10
CA LEU A 66 -11.34 -13.90 -14.55
C LEU A 66 -12.36 -13.86 -15.71
N ALA A 67 -12.21 -14.76 -16.67
CA ALA A 67 -13.13 -14.87 -17.81
C ALA A 67 -14.55 -15.30 -17.36
N GLU A 68 -14.67 -16.33 -16.51
CA GLU A 68 -15.92 -16.77 -15.91
C GLU A 68 -16.66 -15.63 -15.19
N GLN A 69 -15.91 -14.81 -14.48
CA GLN A 69 -16.43 -13.68 -13.74
C GLN A 69 -16.61 -12.40 -14.57
N GLY A 70 -16.36 -12.45 -15.89
CA GLY A 70 -16.54 -11.31 -16.79
C GLY A 70 -15.56 -10.16 -16.61
N PHE A 71 -14.37 -10.41 -16.05
CA PHE A 71 -13.35 -9.38 -15.88
C PHE A 71 -12.62 -9.08 -17.18
N ARG A 72 -12.42 -7.77 -17.43
CA ARG A 72 -11.44 -7.27 -18.40
C ARG A 72 -10.15 -6.94 -17.67
N VAL A 73 -9.01 -7.36 -18.24
CA VAL A 73 -7.71 -7.29 -17.55
C VAL A 73 -6.94 -6.05 -17.98
N VAL A 74 -6.43 -5.32 -16.99
CA VAL A 74 -5.45 -4.26 -17.14
C VAL A 74 -4.16 -4.72 -16.46
N THR A 75 -3.03 -4.61 -17.16
CA THR A 75 -1.71 -4.83 -16.57
C THR A 75 -0.88 -3.56 -16.60
N VAL A 76 -0.15 -3.28 -15.52
CA VAL A 76 0.67 -2.10 -15.39
C VAL A 76 2.14 -2.52 -15.37
N THR A 77 2.92 -1.97 -16.29
CA THR A 77 4.38 -2.10 -16.26
C THR A 77 5.03 -0.81 -15.76
N ARG A 78 6.21 -0.93 -15.21
CA ARG A 78 7.08 0.15 -14.76
C ARG A 78 8.52 -0.27 -14.95
N HIS A 79 9.44 0.69 -15.11
CA HIS A 79 10.86 0.40 -15.23
C HIS A 79 11.33 -0.57 -14.13
N PRO A 80 11.90 -1.74 -14.47
CA PRO A 80 12.17 -2.81 -13.49
C PRO A 80 13.02 -2.36 -12.30
N LEU A 81 14.03 -1.50 -12.52
CA LEU A 81 14.84 -0.95 -11.43
C LEU A 81 14.03 -0.03 -10.51
N ASP A 82 13.07 0.76 -11.03
CA ASP A 82 12.17 1.53 -10.18
C ASP A 82 11.22 0.65 -9.36
N VAL A 83 10.77 -0.47 -9.91
CA VAL A 83 9.97 -1.47 -9.19
C VAL A 83 10.77 -2.04 -8.04
N LEU A 84 12.01 -2.51 -8.29
CA LEU A 84 12.89 -3.09 -7.27
C LEU A 84 13.23 -2.10 -6.15
N ILE A 85 13.55 -0.85 -6.49
CA ILE A 85 13.75 0.23 -5.52
C ILE A 85 12.47 0.51 -4.71
N SER A 86 11.31 0.47 -5.36
CA SER A 86 10.03 0.66 -4.68
C SER A 86 9.67 -0.52 -3.77
N ILE A 87 10.06 -1.75 -4.10
CA ILE A 87 9.96 -2.92 -3.23
C ILE A 87 10.86 -2.74 -2.01
N LEU A 88 12.14 -2.39 -2.22
CA LEU A 88 13.09 -2.14 -1.13
C LEU A 88 12.56 -1.10 -0.15
N HIS A 89 12.04 0.02 -0.65
CA HIS A 89 11.44 1.06 0.18
C HIS A 89 10.22 0.55 0.96
N PHE A 90 9.33 -0.19 0.29
CA PHE A 90 8.11 -0.71 0.90
C PHE A 90 8.41 -1.65 2.07
N CYS A 91 9.39 -2.52 1.91
CA CYS A 91 9.79 -3.50 2.93
C CYS A 91 10.39 -2.89 4.21
N ILE A 92 10.77 -1.60 4.21
CA ILE A 92 11.21 -0.92 5.44
C ILE A 92 10.04 -0.75 6.42
N TYR A 93 8.83 -0.61 5.91
CA TYR A 93 7.64 -0.25 6.71
C TYR A 93 6.60 -1.37 6.79
N GLU A 94 6.58 -2.27 5.81
CA GLU A 94 5.48 -3.22 5.61
C GLU A 94 6.00 -4.66 5.47
N SER A 95 5.57 -5.54 6.35
CA SER A 95 5.88 -6.98 6.29
C SER A 95 4.96 -7.76 5.34
N GLU A 96 3.87 -7.14 4.84
CA GLU A 96 2.88 -7.80 3.97
C GLU A 96 3.46 -8.30 2.65
N SER A 97 4.64 -7.81 2.25
CA SER A 97 5.35 -8.26 1.05
C SER A 97 5.59 -9.77 1.03
N GLU A 98 5.73 -10.41 2.18
CA GLU A 98 5.90 -11.86 2.30
C GLU A 98 4.73 -12.66 1.72
N GLN A 99 3.53 -12.08 1.69
CA GLN A 99 2.32 -12.70 1.15
C GLN A 99 2.28 -12.71 -0.38
N TRP A 100 3.05 -11.85 -1.05
CA TRP A 100 3.04 -11.80 -2.51
C TRP A 100 3.44 -13.15 -3.10
N LEU A 101 2.65 -13.63 -4.05
CA LEU A 101 2.84 -14.93 -4.70
C LEU A 101 3.03 -16.12 -3.73
N LEU A 102 2.49 -16.03 -2.50
CA LEU A 102 2.68 -17.06 -1.46
C LEU A 102 4.16 -17.38 -1.19
N GLY A 103 5.03 -16.38 -1.31
CA GLY A 103 6.46 -16.55 -1.08
C GLY A 103 7.22 -17.26 -2.22
N ALA A 104 6.64 -17.41 -3.42
CA ALA A 104 7.36 -18.02 -4.54
C ALA A 104 8.69 -17.31 -4.83
N GLY A 105 9.77 -18.07 -4.92
CA GLY A 105 11.12 -17.55 -5.10
C GLY A 105 11.79 -17.02 -3.83
N GLY A 106 11.11 -17.00 -2.67
CA GLY A 106 11.61 -16.50 -1.39
C GLY A 106 10.79 -15.34 -0.83
N THR A 107 11.37 -14.57 0.08
CA THR A 107 10.74 -13.41 0.72
C THR A 107 11.65 -12.18 0.68
N GLU A 108 11.13 -11.03 1.10
CA GLU A 108 11.86 -9.77 1.18
C GLU A 108 12.60 -9.59 2.51
N SER A 109 12.54 -10.56 3.45
CA SER A 109 13.13 -10.45 4.79
C SER A 109 14.63 -10.11 4.78
N GLY A 110 15.36 -10.61 3.78
CA GLY A 110 16.79 -10.34 3.60
C GLY A 110 17.13 -8.89 3.25
N ILE A 111 16.16 -8.06 2.86
CA ILE A 111 16.37 -6.68 2.42
C ILE A 111 15.67 -5.63 3.29
N TYR A 112 15.03 -5.97 4.39
CA TYR A 112 14.28 -5.02 5.25
C TYR A 112 15.12 -3.84 5.79
N ALA A 113 16.40 -4.05 6.00
CA ALA A 113 17.35 -3.01 6.42
C ALA A 113 18.40 -2.70 5.36
N ALA A 114 18.20 -3.14 4.13
CA ALA A 114 19.19 -2.99 3.08
C ALA A 114 19.17 -1.59 2.47
N MET A 115 20.30 -1.22 1.87
CA MET A 115 20.43 -0.03 1.02
C MET A 115 20.46 -0.47 -0.46
N PRO A 116 20.11 0.41 -1.42
CA PRO A 116 20.10 0.09 -2.85
C PRO A 116 21.41 -0.49 -3.39
N ARG A 117 22.55 -0.10 -2.81
CA ARG A 117 23.90 -0.56 -3.21
C ARG A 117 24.43 -1.68 -2.33
N SER A 118 23.69 -2.09 -1.28
CA SER A 118 24.12 -3.20 -0.45
C SER A 118 24.16 -4.51 -1.25
N ARG A 119 25.11 -5.36 -0.91
CA ARG A 119 25.19 -6.71 -1.52
C ARG A 119 23.87 -7.47 -1.33
N ALA A 120 23.23 -7.33 -0.18
CA ALA A 120 21.95 -7.99 0.09
C ALA A 120 20.87 -7.58 -0.91
N PHE A 121 20.74 -6.29 -1.24
CA PHE A 121 19.76 -5.84 -2.22
C PHE A 121 20.16 -6.23 -3.66
N VAL A 122 21.41 -6.08 -4.05
CA VAL A 122 21.87 -6.44 -5.39
C VAL A 122 21.67 -7.94 -5.65
N GLU A 123 22.00 -8.81 -4.70
CA GLU A 123 21.74 -10.25 -4.80
C GLU A 123 20.24 -10.59 -4.82
N TYR A 124 19.44 -9.91 -4.00
CA TYR A 124 17.98 -10.04 -4.08
C TYR A 124 17.45 -9.64 -5.46
N ALA A 125 17.88 -8.49 -5.98
CA ALA A 125 17.43 -7.94 -7.25
C ALA A 125 17.75 -8.83 -8.46
N LYS A 126 18.84 -9.62 -8.38
CA LYS A 126 19.23 -10.63 -9.37
C LYS A 126 18.65 -12.03 -9.09
N GLY A 127 18.07 -12.19 -7.92
CA GLY A 127 17.66 -13.49 -7.41
C GLY A 127 16.30 -13.97 -7.91
N PRO A 128 15.92 -15.21 -7.58
CA PRO A 128 14.68 -15.83 -8.03
C PRO A 128 13.45 -15.08 -7.53
N ARG A 129 13.49 -14.48 -6.33
CA ARG A 129 12.35 -13.75 -5.78
C ARG A 129 11.99 -12.52 -6.60
N ALA A 130 12.96 -11.69 -6.96
CA ALA A 130 12.74 -10.53 -7.81
C ALA A 130 12.25 -10.94 -9.21
N ALA A 131 12.82 -11.99 -9.77
CA ALA A 131 12.39 -12.56 -11.06
C ALA A 131 10.92 -13.04 -10.99
N GLU A 132 10.55 -13.78 -9.94
CA GLU A 132 9.17 -14.26 -9.74
C GLU A 132 8.16 -13.11 -9.66
N LEU A 133 8.49 -12.04 -8.94
CA LEU A 133 7.62 -10.86 -8.84
C LEU A 133 7.50 -10.12 -10.18
N LEU A 134 8.61 -9.91 -10.88
CA LEU A 134 8.61 -9.21 -12.17
C LEU A 134 7.90 -10.02 -13.26
N ASN A 135 7.97 -11.35 -13.21
CA ASN A 135 7.26 -12.23 -14.13
C ASN A 135 5.74 -12.10 -14.06
N VAL A 136 5.15 -11.60 -12.97
CA VAL A 136 3.71 -11.34 -12.91
C VAL A 136 3.28 -10.41 -14.04
N THR A 137 3.94 -9.26 -14.18
CA THR A 137 3.63 -8.34 -15.30
C THR A 137 3.97 -8.96 -16.65
N LEU A 138 5.11 -9.65 -16.76
CA LEU A 138 5.51 -10.30 -18.02
C LEU A 138 4.50 -11.32 -18.52
N ASP A 139 3.88 -12.06 -17.62
CA ASP A 139 2.88 -13.07 -17.98
C ASP A 139 1.62 -12.44 -18.57
N TRP A 140 1.29 -11.22 -18.22
CA TRP A 140 0.12 -10.50 -18.71
C TRP A 140 0.44 -9.54 -19.86
N TRP A 141 1.67 -9.04 -19.97
CA TRP A 141 2.06 -8.03 -20.95
C TRP A 141 2.00 -8.56 -22.39
N GLY A 142 1.28 -7.82 -23.25
CA GLY A 142 1.16 -8.17 -24.67
C GLY A 142 0.24 -9.36 -24.96
N ARG A 143 -0.55 -9.86 -23.98
CA ARG A 143 -1.55 -10.89 -24.23
C ARG A 143 -2.78 -10.30 -24.91
N ASP A 144 -3.40 -11.09 -25.77
CA ASP A 144 -4.67 -10.73 -26.40
C ASP A 144 -5.76 -10.46 -25.36
N GLY A 145 -6.48 -9.34 -25.53
CA GLY A 145 -7.55 -8.94 -24.63
C GLY A 145 -7.07 -8.30 -23.31
N VAL A 146 -5.76 -8.16 -23.09
CA VAL A 146 -5.19 -7.47 -21.94
C VAL A 146 -4.79 -6.05 -22.33
N ILE A 147 -5.22 -5.06 -21.54
CA ILE A 147 -4.84 -3.66 -21.72
C ILE A 147 -3.54 -3.42 -20.97
N GLY A 148 -2.47 -3.22 -21.72
CA GLY A 148 -1.15 -2.89 -21.17
C GLY A 148 -1.00 -1.39 -20.96
N VAL A 149 -0.53 -0.99 -19.76
CA VAL A 149 -0.31 0.41 -19.38
C VAL A 149 1.11 0.59 -18.87
N ARG A 150 1.81 1.61 -19.34
CA ARG A 150 3.11 2.02 -18.78
C ARG A 150 2.90 3.07 -17.69
N TYR A 151 3.43 2.80 -16.51
CA TYR A 151 3.37 3.73 -15.38
C TYR A 151 3.91 5.11 -15.73
N GLU A 152 4.99 5.14 -16.49
CA GLU A 152 5.66 6.36 -16.95
C GLU A 152 4.74 7.22 -17.83
N ASP A 153 3.93 6.59 -18.69
CA ASP A 153 2.95 7.27 -19.54
C ASP A 153 1.79 7.81 -18.69
N CYS A 154 1.29 7.01 -17.75
CA CYS A 154 0.27 7.46 -16.80
C CYS A 154 0.72 8.67 -15.98
N VAL A 155 1.98 8.72 -15.54
CA VAL A 155 2.52 9.86 -14.77
C VAL A 155 2.69 11.09 -15.68
N ARG A 156 3.11 10.87 -16.92
CA ARG A 156 3.34 11.95 -17.89
C ARG A 156 2.02 12.61 -18.31
N ASP A 157 1.00 11.84 -18.62
CA ASP A 157 -0.30 12.31 -19.08
C ASP A 157 -1.44 11.38 -18.66
N THR A 158 -1.90 11.54 -17.41
CA THR A 158 -2.98 10.73 -16.85
C THR A 158 -4.30 10.90 -17.60
N ASP A 159 -4.58 12.09 -18.16
CA ASP A 159 -5.80 12.34 -18.92
C ASP A 159 -5.83 11.56 -20.24
N ALA A 160 -4.71 11.54 -20.96
CA ALA A 160 -4.57 10.74 -22.18
C ALA A 160 -4.76 9.24 -21.90
N GLU A 161 -4.16 8.71 -20.82
CA GLU A 161 -4.34 7.30 -20.42
C GLU A 161 -5.78 6.99 -20.04
N LEU A 162 -6.49 7.90 -19.35
CA LEU A 162 -7.93 7.76 -19.14
C LEU A 162 -8.72 7.71 -20.44
N GLY A 163 -8.32 8.47 -21.46
CA GLY A 163 -8.92 8.39 -22.81
C GLY A 163 -8.74 6.98 -23.44
N CYS A 164 -7.59 6.33 -23.22
CA CYS A 164 -7.37 4.96 -23.64
C CYS A 164 -8.32 3.99 -22.89
N PHE A 165 -8.52 4.18 -21.59
CA PHE A 165 -9.48 3.39 -20.82
C PHE A 165 -10.93 3.63 -21.26
N GLU A 166 -11.33 4.87 -21.61
CA GLU A 166 -12.65 5.14 -22.15
C GLU A 166 -12.91 4.41 -23.48
N SER A 167 -11.90 4.31 -24.33
CA SER A 167 -12.00 3.53 -25.56
C SER A 167 -12.27 2.05 -25.31
N ALA A 168 -11.78 1.52 -24.19
CA ALA A 168 -11.93 0.12 -23.81
C ALA A 168 -13.20 -0.14 -22.97
N PHE A 169 -13.52 0.74 -22.02
CA PHE A 169 -14.54 0.52 -20.99
C PHE A 169 -15.78 1.40 -21.13
N GLY A 170 -15.80 2.32 -22.09
CA GLY A 170 -16.81 3.34 -22.24
C GLY A 170 -16.47 4.63 -21.47
N PRO A 171 -17.31 5.68 -21.61
CA PRO A 171 -17.04 6.98 -21.02
C PRO A 171 -16.95 6.92 -19.48
N VAL A 172 -16.15 7.81 -18.89
CA VAL A 172 -16.09 7.97 -17.43
C VAL A 172 -17.47 8.30 -16.87
N ARG A 173 -17.75 7.86 -15.67
CA ARG A 173 -19.04 8.07 -14.98
C ARG A 173 -18.98 9.19 -13.94
N CYS A 174 -17.79 9.63 -13.52
CA CYS A 174 -17.61 10.87 -12.77
C CYS A 174 -17.80 12.08 -13.71
N GLY A 175 -17.91 13.29 -13.16
CA GLY A 175 -18.22 14.49 -13.93
C GLY A 175 -17.31 14.75 -15.15
N SER A 176 -16.01 14.42 -15.03
CA SER A 176 -15.04 14.51 -16.14
C SER A 176 -13.76 13.71 -15.85
N ARG A 177 -12.98 13.42 -16.91
CA ARG A 177 -11.61 12.87 -16.73
C ARG A 177 -10.75 13.75 -15.84
N ALA A 178 -10.81 15.07 -16.05
CA ALA A 178 -10.04 16.03 -15.26
C ALA A 178 -10.36 15.95 -13.74
N GLU A 179 -11.62 15.71 -13.39
CA GLU A 179 -12.03 15.48 -12.00
C GLU A 179 -11.43 14.20 -11.44
N ALA A 180 -11.48 13.10 -12.19
CA ALA A 180 -10.86 11.84 -11.78
C ALA A 180 -9.34 11.99 -11.58
N VAL A 181 -8.65 12.66 -12.51
CA VAL A 181 -7.21 12.96 -12.43
C VAL A 181 -6.89 13.77 -11.17
N ALA A 182 -7.64 14.86 -10.93
CA ALA A 182 -7.42 15.72 -9.77
C ALA A 182 -7.64 14.98 -8.46
N THR A 183 -8.69 14.15 -8.36
CA THR A 183 -9.03 13.34 -7.17
C THR A 183 -7.95 12.30 -6.91
N CYS A 184 -7.42 11.67 -7.95
CA CYS A 184 -6.41 10.62 -7.86
C CYS A 184 -4.97 11.14 -7.97
N ALA A 185 -4.77 12.46 -7.90
CA ALA A 185 -3.42 13.02 -7.85
C ALA A 185 -2.64 12.44 -6.66
N MET A 186 -1.37 12.09 -6.88
CA MET A 186 -0.52 11.41 -5.88
C MET A 186 -0.52 12.12 -4.52
N GLY A 187 -0.52 13.47 -4.52
CA GLY A 187 -0.59 14.26 -3.30
C GLY A 187 -1.92 14.15 -2.55
N GLN A 188 -3.02 13.88 -3.21
CA GLN A 188 -4.31 13.63 -2.57
C GLN A 188 -4.38 12.21 -2.01
N LEU A 189 -3.94 11.22 -2.78
CA LEU A 189 -3.94 9.83 -2.34
C LEU A 189 -3.04 9.61 -1.11
N ARG A 190 -1.91 10.30 -1.01
CA ARG A 190 -1.06 10.26 0.21
C ARG A 190 -1.77 10.74 1.47
N LYS A 191 -2.70 11.69 1.36
CA LYS A 191 -3.43 12.23 2.53
C LYS A 191 -4.45 11.24 3.10
N VAL A 192 -4.95 10.34 2.27
CA VAL A 192 -6.00 9.38 2.65
C VAL A 192 -5.47 7.95 2.80
N ALA A 193 -4.25 7.68 2.35
CA ALA A 193 -3.63 6.37 2.50
C ALA A 193 -3.24 6.10 3.95
N THR A 194 -3.60 4.93 4.45
CA THR A 194 -3.27 4.46 5.81
C THR A 194 -1.93 3.72 5.87
N ASN A 195 -1.26 3.54 4.72
CA ASN A 195 -0.01 2.81 4.58
C ASN A 195 0.95 3.50 3.59
N ASN A 196 2.18 2.97 3.45
CA ASN A 196 3.24 3.54 2.63
C ASN A 196 3.15 3.17 1.14
N HIS A 197 1.93 2.99 0.60
CA HIS A 197 1.74 2.65 -0.82
C HIS A 197 2.18 3.76 -1.77
N PHE A 198 2.07 5.02 -1.37
CA PHE A 198 2.36 6.18 -2.21
C PHE A 198 3.64 6.89 -1.78
N TRP A 199 4.79 6.38 -2.22
CA TRP A 199 6.09 7.02 -2.02
C TRP A 199 6.27 8.21 -2.97
N LYS A 200 7.47 8.44 -3.52
CA LYS A 200 7.73 9.61 -4.39
C LYS A 200 6.91 9.58 -5.68
N GLY A 201 6.65 8.41 -6.25
CA GLY A 201 5.83 8.26 -7.46
C GLY A 201 6.50 8.71 -8.77
N SER A 202 7.68 9.31 -8.71
CA SER A 202 8.39 9.77 -9.91
C SER A 202 9.07 8.61 -10.63
N PRO A 203 8.96 8.51 -11.95
CA PRO A 203 9.78 7.60 -12.75
C PRO A 203 11.26 7.95 -12.69
N GLY A 204 12.13 6.95 -12.82
CA GLY A 204 13.57 7.13 -12.92
C GLY A 204 14.30 7.38 -11.59
N LEU A 205 13.65 7.15 -10.43
CA LEU A 205 14.29 7.31 -9.13
C LEU A 205 15.54 6.44 -8.97
N TRP A 206 15.56 5.27 -9.61
CA TRP A 206 16.69 4.37 -9.59
C TRP A 206 18.00 5.01 -10.09
N ARG A 207 17.93 5.98 -11.01
CA ARG A 207 19.10 6.71 -11.54
C ARG A 207 19.84 7.54 -10.49
N HIS A 208 19.18 7.85 -9.39
CA HIS A 208 19.75 8.58 -8.25
C HIS A 208 20.26 7.67 -7.14
N LEU A 209 20.04 6.35 -7.25
CA LEU A 209 20.29 5.37 -6.19
C LEU A 209 21.19 4.22 -6.62
N LEU A 210 21.25 3.92 -7.92
CA LEU A 210 22.05 2.85 -8.48
C LEU A 210 23.09 3.41 -9.45
N PRO A 211 24.37 3.51 -9.05
CA PRO A 211 25.46 3.82 -9.96
C PRO A 211 25.55 2.81 -11.12
N VAL A 212 26.32 3.13 -12.14
CA VAL A 212 26.43 2.37 -13.38
C VAL A 212 26.71 0.88 -13.14
N ALA A 213 27.59 0.57 -12.19
CA ALA A 213 28.00 -0.81 -11.91
C ALA A 213 26.83 -1.67 -11.43
N GLU A 214 26.14 -1.22 -10.36
CA GLU A 214 25.02 -1.94 -9.76
C GLU A 214 23.80 -2.00 -10.70
N ALA A 215 23.51 -0.89 -11.41
CA ALA A 215 22.42 -0.86 -12.38
C ALA A 215 22.63 -1.87 -13.52
N ARG A 216 23.82 -1.93 -14.09
CA ARG A 216 24.17 -2.89 -15.16
C ARG A 216 24.23 -4.32 -14.68
N GLU A 217 24.73 -4.56 -13.48
CA GLU A 217 24.78 -5.89 -12.88
C GLU A 217 23.37 -6.47 -12.71
N ILE A 218 22.43 -5.69 -12.14
CA ILE A 218 21.03 -6.11 -11.97
C ILE A 218 20.36 -6.30 -13.34
N THR A 219 20.51 -5.34 -14.25
CA THR A 219 19.90 -5.41 -15.60
C THR A 219 20.43 -6.59 -16.40
N GLY A 220 21.71 -6.90 -16.30
CA GLY A 220 22.30 -8.07 -16.97
C GLY A 220 21.65 -9.38 -16.53
N ALA A 221 21.38 -9.53 -15.24
CA ALA A 221 20.68 -10.70 -14.70
C ALA A 221 19.18 -10.74 -15.09
N LEU A 222 18.57 -9.59 -15.35
CA LEU A 222 17.16 -9.43 -15.70
C LEU A 222 16.95 -9.07 -17.19
N SER A 223 17.93 -9.32 -18.07
CA SER A 223 17.87 -8.88 -19.47
C SER A 223 16.57 -9.28 -20.17
N GLY A 224 16.10 -10.52 -19.99
CA GLY A 224 14.85 -10.97 -20.57
C GLY A 224 13.60 -10.20 -20.09
N VAL A 225 13.62 -9.63 -18.88
CA VAL A 225 12.55 -8.74 -18.38
C VAL A 225 12.61 -7.40 -19.10
N PHE A 226 13.80 -6.82 -19.21
CA PHE A 226 14.02 -5.55 -19.89
C PHE A 226 13.64 -5.62 -21.36
N ASP A 227 14.08 -6.66 -22.06
CA ASP A 227 13.79 -6.86 -23.48
C ASP A 227 12.29 -7.03 -23.74
N ARG A 228 11.60 -7.86 -22.96
CA ARG A 228 10.17 -8.12 -23.16
C ARG A 228 9.28 -6.93 -22.79
N LEU A 229 9.68 -6.11 -21.82
CA LEU A 229 8.95 -4.90 -21.43
C LEU A 229 9.42 -3.66 -22.20
N ASP A 230 10.44 -3.79 -23.08
CA ASP A 230 11.01 -2.70 -23.85
C ASP A 230 11.46 -1.52 -22.96
N TYR A 231 12.28 -1.83 -21.92
CA TYR A 231 12.95 -0.85 -21.09
C TYR A 231 14.46 -0.86 -21.32
N VAL A 232 15.06 0.32 -21.22
CA VAL A 232 16.50 0.51 -21.41
C VAL A 232 17.15 0.90 -20.09
N CYS A 233 18.27 0.28 -19.74
CA CYS A 233 19.10 0.69 -18.64
C CYS A 233 20.05 1.81 -19.07
N ASP A 234 19.73 3.02 -18.70
CA ASP A 234 20.50 4.25 -18.96
C ASP A 234 20.88 4.94 -17.64
N PRO A 235 21.79 4.38 -16.84
CA PRO A 235 22.19 4.93 -15.55
C PRO A 235 22.91 6.28 -15.73
N ASP A 236 22.81 7.14 -14.72
CA ASP A 236 23.56 8.38 -14.66
C ASP A 236 25.07 8.09 -14.52
N PRO A 237 25.90 8.43 -15.53
CA PRO A 237 27.35 8.18 -15.45
C PRO A 237 28.06 9.05 -14.42
N GLY A 238 27.42 10.13 -13.95
CA GLY A 238 27.96 11.04 -12.94
C GLY A 238 27.61 10.66 -11.52
N LEU A 239 26.73 9.67 -11.30
CA LEU A 239 26.33 9.25 -9.97
C LEU A 239 27.46 8.45 -9.30
N ASP A 240 28.13 9.05 -8.33
CA ASP A 240 29.09 8.33 -7.50
C ASP A 240 28.40 7.55 -6.34
N PRO A 241 29.07 6.51 -5.82
CA PRO A 241 28.53 5.67 -4.76
C PRO A 241 28.12 6.42 -3.49
N LEU A 242 28.87 7.40 -3.04
CA LEU A 242 28.61 8.14 -1.82
C LEU A 242 27.36 9.04 -1.97
N THR A 243 27.20 9.66 -3.14
CA THR A 243 26.02 10.47 -3.46
C THR A 243 24.78 9.58 -3.54
N ALA A 244 24.85 8.38 -4.14
CA ALA A 244 23.74 7.43 -4.15
C ALA A 244 23.30 7.03 -2.74
N ASP A 245 24.25 6.73 -1.86
CA ASP A 245 23.96 6.39 -0.45
C ASP A 245 23.35 7.55 0.32
N ARG A 246 23.85 8.76 0.13
CA ARG A 246 23.29 9.99 0.74
C ARG A 246 21.87 10.26 0.27
N ASN A 247 21.60 10.06 -1.03
CA ASN A 247 20.25 10.21 -1.57
C ASN A 247 19.26 9.26 -0.88
N TRP A 248 19.62 7.98 -0.77
CA TRP A 248 18.77 7.00 -0.08
C TRP A 248 18.52 7.36 1.37
N VAL A 249 19.58 7.58 2.14
CA VAL A 249 19.48 7.94 3.56
C VAL A 249 18.67 9.22 3.77
N GLY A 250 18.87 10.23 2.93
CA GLY A 250 18.10 11.47 2.98
C GLY A 250 16.62 11.25 2.70
N TRP A 251 16.29 10.42 1.72
CA TRP A 251 14.88 10.16 1.35
C TRP A 251 14.14 9.33 2.39
N VAL A 252 14.75 8.24 2.87
CA VAL A 252 14.17 7.37 3.90
C VAL A 252 14.17 8.07 5.27
N GLY A 253 15.22 8.82 5.58
CA GLY A 253 15.35 9.53 6.85
C GLY A 253 14.25 10.57 7.09
N GLU A 254 13.88 11.33 6.08
CA GLU A 254 12.78 12.30 6.21
C GLU A 254 11.42 11.63 6.38
N GLU A 255 11.18 10.55 5.68
CA GLU A 255 9.93 9.77 5.82
C GLU A 255 9.85 9.07 7.17
N PHE A 256 10.96 8.51 7.65
CA PHE A 256 11.02 7.91 8.98
C PHE A 256 10.74 8.92 10.08
N LYS A 257 11.31 10.12 9.98
CA LYS A 257 11.00 11.24 10.89
C LYS A 257 9.53 11.60 10.84
N GLN A 258 8.95 11.66 9.65
CA GLN A 258 7.52 11.96 9.47
C GLN A 258 6.63 10.86 10.06
N ALA A 259 6.94 9.59 9.78
CA ALA A 259 6.21 8.46 10.35
C ALA A 259 6.30 8.42 11.88
N LEU A 260 7.48 8.69 12.44
CA LEU A 260 7.69 8.77 13.88
C LEU A 260 6.87 9.91 14.51
N ARG A 261 6.84 11.09 13.90
CA ARG A 261 6.02 12.23 14.37
C ARG A 261 4.54 11.84 14.37
N THR A 262 4.03 11.28 13.26
CA THR A 262 2.63 10.88 13.15
C THR A 262 2.26 9.81 14.19
N ALA A 263 3.12 8.81 14.40
CA ALA A 263 2.90 7.79 15.42
C ALA A 263 2.91 8.37 16.84
N THR A 264 3.82 9.30 17.13
CA THR A 264 3.92 9.98 18.42
C THR A 264 2.68 10.84 18.67
N ASP A 265 2.26 11.63 17.69
CA ASP A 265 1.06 12.48 17.79
C ASP A 265 -0.20 11.63 17.97
N GLY A 266 -0.33 10.52 17.25
CA GLY A 266 -1.42 9.57 17.40
C GLY A 266 -1.45 8.93 18.79
N HIS A 267 -0.30 8.54 19.33
CA HIS A 267 -0.21 7.97 20.68
C HIS A 267 -0.57 9.01 21.75
N LEU A 268 -0.10 10.24 21.61
CA LEU A 268 -0.46 11.35 22.52
C LEU A 268 -1.95 11.65 22.48
N ALA A 269 -2.58 11.62 21.31
CA ALA A 269 -4.03 11.79 21.17
C ALA A 269 -4.81 10.66 21.87
N GLN A 270 -4.35 9.42 21.76
CA GLN A 270 -4.95 8.27 22.46
C GLN A 270 -4.80 8.40 23.99
N LEU A 271 -3.64 8.84 24.47
CA LEU A 271 -3.43 9.07 25.91
C LEU A 271 -4.37 10.15 26.43
N ARG A 272 -4.51 11.29 25.74
CA ARG A 272 -5.45 12.36 26.13
C ARG A 272 -6.88 11.84 26.17
N ALA A 273 -7.33 11.08 25.18
CA ALA A 273 -8.67 10.50 25.16
C ALA A 273 -8.91 9.53 26.35
N LYS A 274 -7.88 8.79 26.77
CA LYS A 274 -7.95 7.94 27.97
C LYS A 274 -8.03 8.77 29.26
N ASP A 275 -7.25 9.84 29.36
CA ASP A 275 -7.28 10.75 30.50
C ASP A 275 -8.65 11.44 30.64
N ASP A 276 -9.22 11.91 29.53
CA ASP A 276 -10.57 12.47 29.49
C ASP A 276 -11.62 11.45 29.95
N ARG A 277 -11.49 10.18 29.51
CA ARG A 277 -12.38 9.11 29.93
C ARG A 277 -12.26 8.76 31.41
N ILE A 278 -11.04 8.78 31.94
CA ILE A 278 -10.80 8.59 33.39
C ILE A 278 -11.46 9.72 34.17
N ALA A 279 -11.27 10.98 33.76
CA ALA A 279 -11.91 12.12 34.43
C ALA A 279 -13.46 12.08 34.36
N GLU A 280 -14.03 11.55 33.29
CA GLU A 280 -15.48 11.32 33.17
C GLU A 280 -15.96 10.23 34.14
N LEU A 281 -15.23 9.12 34.21
CA LEU A 281 -15.54 8.03 35.14
C LEU A 281 -15.41 8.46 36.60
N ASP A 282 -14.41 9.24 36.96
CA ASP A 282 -14.23 9.80 38.30
C ASP A 282 -15.42 10.69 38.68
N ARG A 283 -15.86 11.59 37.80
CA ARG A 283 -17.05 12.43 38.03
C ARG A 283 -18.31 11.58 38.25
N HIS A 284 -18.47 10.53 37.43
CA HIS A 284 -19.61 9.61 37.56
C HIS A 284 -19.57 8.84 38.88
N CYS A 285 -18.41 8.39 39.32
CA CYS A 285 -18.22 7.77 40.63
C CYS A 285 -18.55 8.71 41.80
N ASP A 286 -18.17 9.98 41.70
CA ASP A 286 -18.51 10.98 42.72
C ASP A 286 -20.01 11.28 42.78
N GLU A 287 -20.68 11.36 41.62
CA GLU A 287 -22.13 11.49 41.55
C GLU A 287 -22.88 10.28 42.17
N LEU A 288 -22.46 9.05 41.82
CA LEU A 288 -23.02 7.82 42.39
C LEU A 288 -22.79 7.77 43.90
N THR A 289 -21.61 8.17 44.34
CA THR A 289 -21.26 8.22 45.77
C THR A 289 -22.13 9.23 46.51
N THR A 290 -22.42 10.38 45.93
CA THR A 290 -23.28 11.41 46.50
C THR A 290 -24.72 10.91 46.59
N ARG A 291 -25.25 10.32 45.48
CA ARG A 291 -26.60 9.71 45.47
C ARG A 291 -26.74 8.58 46.49
N LEU A 292 -25.70 7.75 46.68
CA LEU A 292 -25.72 6.69 47.70
C LEU A 292 -25.76 7.26 49.11
N ARG A 293 -25.04 8.34 49.38
CA ARG A 293 -25.07 9.06 50.69
C ARG A 293 -26.42 9.67 50.96
N GLU A 294 -27.09 10.22 49.95
CA GLU A 294 -28.42 10.82 50.07
C GLU A 294 -29.52 9.73 50.23
N SER A 295 -29.40 8.59 49.58
CA SER A 295 -30.39 7.52 49.60
C SER A 295 -30.32 6.59 50.80
N VAL A 296 -29.17 6.54 51.49
CA VAL A 296 -28.94 5.60 52.60
C VAL A 296 -28.69 6.36 53.92
N THR A 297 -29.73 6.54 54.70
CA THR A 297 -29.64 6.88 56.14
C THR A 297 -29.17 5.64 56.91
N LEU A 298 -27.88 5.31 56.78
CA LEU A 298 -27.27 4.22 57.54
C LEU A 298 -26.99 4.72 58.96
N SER A 299 -27.60 4.06 59.94
CA SER A 299 -27.32 4.26 61.36
C SER A 299 -26.66 3.01 61.97
N GLY A 300 -25.82 3.22 62.97
CA GLY A 300 -25.24 2.14 63.79
C GLY A 300 -24.10 1.35 63.16
N PRO A 301 -24.01 0.04 63.41
CA PRO A 301 -22.85 -0.81 63.04
C PRO A 301 -22.61 -0.93 61.54
N VAL A 302 -23.67 -0.87 60.73
CA VAL A 302 -23.60 -0.97 59.26
C VAL A 302 -22.91 0.25 58.67
N ALA A 303 -23.22 1.46 59.14
CA ALA A 303 -22.56 2.70 58.71
C ALA A 303 -21.04 2.66 58.97
N ARG A 304 -20.61 2.10 60.08
CA ARG A 304 -19.19 1.93 60.43
C ARG A 304 -18.48 0.90 59.58
N ALA A 305 -19.17 -0.17 59.17
CA ALA A 305 -18.60 -1.21 58.28
C ALA A 305 -18.39 -0.68 56.85
N VAL A 306 -19.40 -0.01 56.28
CA VAL A 306 -19.33 0.63 54.95
C VAL A 306 -18.22 1.69 54.88
N LYS A 307 -18.10 2.52 55.91
CA LYS A 307 -17.04 3.56 56.00
C LYS A 307 -15.62 2.94 56.03
N ARG A 308 -15.44 1.79 56.68
CA ARG A 308 -14.15 1.06 56.72
C ARG A 308 -13.79 0.42 55.40
N VAL A 309 -14.72 -0.15 54.66
CA VAL A 309 -14.51 -0.73 53.33
C VAL A 309 -14.14 0.39 52.36
N TRP A 310 -14.83 1.50 52.40
CA TRP A 310 -14.63 2.63 51.51
C TRP A 310 -13.26 3.34 51.74
N SER A 311 -12.84 3.55 52.98
CA SER A 311 -11.52 4.12 53.26
C SER A 311 -10.36 3.19 52.83
N ARG A 312 -10.53 1.86 52.89
CA ARG A 312 -9.53 0.90 52.36
C ARG A 312 -9.47 0.90 50.84
N TRP A 313 -10.60 1.10 50.15
CA TRP A 313 -10.63 1.17 48.69
C TRP A 313 -9.96 2.48 48.20
N LYS A 314 -10.28 3.59 48.82
CA LYS A 314 -9.69 4.91 48.47
C LYS A 314 -8.15 4.94 48.69
N ALA A 315 -7.64 4.27 49.69
CA ALA A 315 -6.22 4.18 49.94
C ALA A 315 -5.47 3.30 48.89
N LYS A 316 -6.17 2.36 48.25
CA LYS A 316 -5.62 1.52 47.19
C LYS A 316 -5.66 2.16 45.78
N SER A 317 -6.50 3.15 45.57
CA SER A 317 -6.65 3.84 44.27
C SER A 317 -5.75 5.09 44.14
N GLN A 318 -5.03 5.47 45.20
CA GLN A 318 -4.10 6.62 45.23
C GLN A 318 -2.61 6.20 45.32
N GLY A 319 -2.29 4.92 45.27
CA GLY A 319 -0.95 4.36 45.16
C GLY A 319 -0.78 3.56 43.87
#